data_d4246d50443ce2038a35970074a9622e
#
_entry.id   d4246d50443ce2038a35970074a9622e
#
_cell.length_a   1.000
_cell.length_b   1.000
_cell.length_c   1.000
_cell.angle_alpha   90.00
_cell.angle_beta   90.00
_cell.angle_gamma   90.00
#
_symmetry.space_group_name_H-M   'P 1'
#
loop_
_entity.id
_entity.type
_entity.pdbx_description
1 polymer ?
#
loop_
_entity_poly.entity_id
_entity_poly.type
_entity_poly.pdbx_seq_one_letter_code
_entity_poly.pdbx_strand_id
1 'polypeptide(L)'
;MWSLWAQASLDYRQILAIRMDRIANDFLPFDVTVKCSGNTVVLPLYTGELMEVSLSRGVQWDRTFATQANSSLMHLFSLDAIGGLLSTFQQRNDDRALQFAVVALRSFLDYSSTTGHQSSIGRIPSADHSAATRVRVLIKFIQVMRVRQDVDYALLIRVCQCLKYWSDWLSKAKHYSKNNHGLMGSIALLHSAVQFRATPYASTYLDVATTRIFELGKSSFDREGLCNENTIGYHNFNLKLYRGLVVFCKHYGLSETLVNFLEETILRATRALEFCVWQDGSIPPLGDSAVYRTKTVSRNKPWCFFESGFAVVKNDDLYLSILCGAPTETHKQFDDSSITLRFMNRDILIDGGSYTFDRTDPYRRCVASSLGHSGVFLKEFDGLLRREFLRKFGPVSGHIERFEESDEGVRVKCSYSIRGGRAVFVRSIFVCWPDEVAIVDSVEVNDAAFSPETVQRFLFGPTFDVRFDEKNKLALASEGFSCTLFQLLDCDSVLYRGEGGNPLRGWYSYKYKEILPTYGVDFVRFSPVSHFSTIIKLAKCANLSECSTSVRTFAGQINGALSK
;
A
#
# COMPACT_ATOMS: atom_id res chain seq x y z
N MET A 1 -17.62 -28.54 -19.16
CA MET A 1 -16.77 -27.32 -19.34
C MET A 1 -15.61 -27.54 -20.31
N TRP A 2 -14.96 -28.70 -20.31
CA TRP A 2 -13.97 -29.07 -21.35
C TRP A 2 -14.56 -29.16 -22.76
N SER A 3 -15.84 -29.52 -22.90
CA SER A 3 -16.55 -29.49 -24.20
C SER A 3 -16.68 -28.08 -24.79
N LEU A 4 -16.74 -27.05 -23.95
CA LEU A 4 -16.70 -25.63 -24.39
C LEU A 4 -15.28 -25.15 -24.77
N TRP A 5 -14.24 -25.81 -24.26
CA TRP A 5 -12.86 -25.59 -24.67
C TRP A 5 -12.55 -26.18 -26.04
N ALA A 6 -13.15 -27.34 -26.36
CA ALA A 6 -13.01 -27.99 -27.67
C ALA A 6 -13.74 -27.24 -28.79
N GLN A 7 -14.77 -26.45 -28.48
CA GLN A 7 -15.53 -25.68 -29.48
C GLN A 7 -14.88 -24.32 -29.84
N ALA A 8 -13.93 -23.83 -29.06
CA ALA A 8 -13.07 -22.71 -29.48
C ALA A 8 -11.97 -23.31 -30.38
N SER A 9 -12.29 -23.62 -31.62
CA SER A 9 -11.32 -24.06 -32.63
C SER A 9 -10.35 -22.94 -32.97
N LEU A 10 -9.37 -22.74 -32.09
CA LEU A 10 -8.15 -22.06 -32.46
C LEU A 10 -7.40 -22.99 -33.38
N ASP A 11 -7.42 -22.68 -34.68
CA ASP A 11 -6.66 -23.45 -35.66
C ASP A 11 -5.18 -23.39 -35.24
N TYR A 12 -4.63 -24.53 -34.90
CA TYR A 12 -3.22 -24.72 -34.51
C TYR A 12 -2.23 -24.03 -35.45
N ARG A 13 -2.56 -24.11 -36.77
CA ARG A 13 -1.74 -23.51 -37.83
C ARG A 13 -1.75 -21.99 -37.74
N GLN A 14 -2.85 -21.39 -37.28
CA GLN A 14 -2.93 -19.94 -37.08
C GLN A 14 -2.10 -19.47 -35.87
N ILE A 15 -2.13 -20.22 -34.74
CA ILE A 15 -1.28 -19.91 -33.57
C ILE A 15 0.21 -20.07 -33.89
N LEU A 16 0.58 -21.06 -34.69
CA LEU A 16 1.96 -21.35 -35.06
C LEU A 16 2.44 -20.55 -36.28
N ALA A 17 1.56 -20.19 -37.22
CA ALA A 17 1.85 -19.35 -38.37
C ALA A 17 1.86 -17.87 -38.07
N ILE A 18 1.26 -17.46 -36.95
CA ILE A 18 1.30 -16.08 -36.51
C ILE A 18 2.74 -15.70 -36.19
N ARG A 19 3.31 -14.76 -36.94
CA ARG A 19 4.40 -13.91 -36.47
C ARG A 19 3.90 -13.13 -35.26
N MET A 20 3.86 -13.82 -34.11
CA MET A 20 3.48 -13.20 -32.84
C MET A 20 4.60 -12.21 -32.51
N ASP A 21 4.29 -10.93 -32.44
CA ASP A 21 5.23 -9.92 -31.99
C ASP A 21 5.72 -10.36 -30.60
N ARG A 22 7.02 -10.53 -30.48
CA ARG A 22 7.64 -10.95 -29.24
C ARG A 22 7.46 -9.85 -28.22
N ILE A 23 6.72 -10.10 -27.15
CA ILE A 23 6.71 -9.17 -26.01
C ILE A 23 8.12 -9.16 -25.43
N ALA A 24 8.79 -8.02 -25.47
CA ALA A 24 10.13 -7.90 -24.94
C ALA A 24 10.19 -8.34 -23.47
N ASN A 25 11.26 -9.02 -23.07
CA ASN A 25 11.41 -9.57 -21.72
C ASN A 25 11.25 -8.51 -20.63
N ASP A 26 11.61 -7.24 -20.93
CA ASP A 26 11.48 -6.10 -20.02
C ASP A 26 10.04 -5.81 -19.59
N PHE A 27 9.04 -6.23 -20.37
CA PHE A 27 7.62 -6.11 -20.03
C PHE A 27 7.06 -7.30 -19.23
N LEU A 28 7.85 -8.34 -19.04
CA LEU A 28 7.50 -9.55 -18.28
C LEU A 28 8.55 -9.84 -17.20
N PRO A 29 8.91 -8.86 -16.33
CA PRO A 29 9.88 -9.08 -15.28
C PRO A 29 9.32 -10.02 -14.22
N PHE A 30 10.17 -10.97 -13.79
CA PHE A 30 9.96 -11.79 -12.60
C PHE A 30 11.30 -11.84 -11.86
N ASP A 31 11.36 -11.21 -10.70
CA ASP A 31 12.61 -10.87 -10.01
C ASP A 31 13.24 -12.03 -9.21
N VAL A 32 12.69 -13.24 -9.30
CA VAL A 32 13.18 -14.39 -8.55
C VAL A 32 14.23 -15.13 -9.36
N THR A 33 15.49 -15.05 -8.93
CA THR A 33 16.56 -15.91 -9.45
C THR A 33 16.68 -17.15 -8.56
N VAL A 34 16.58 -18.33 -9.16
CA VAL A 34 16.57 -19.61 -8.45
C VAL A 34 17.81 -20.41 -8.76
N LYS A 35 18.39 -21.07 -7.75
CA LYS A 35 19.40 -22.10 -7.96
C LYS A 35 18.70 -23.44 -8.08
N CYS A 36 18.81 -24.08 -9.26
CA CYS A 36 18.22 -25.37 -9.52
C CYS A 36 19.27 -26.48 -9.40
N SER A 37 19.07 -27.40 -8.46
CA SER A 37 19.94 -28.55 -8.27
C SER A 37 19.10 -29.78 -7.88
N GLY A 38 19.59 -31.00 -8.19
CA GLY A 38 18.87 -32.24 -7.88
C GLY A 38 17.53 -32.37 -8.63
N ASN A 39 16.63 -33.19 -8.12
CA ASN A 39 15.32 -33.49 -8.71
C ASN A 39 14.16 -32.65 -8.13
N THR A 40 14.47 -31.73 -7.24
CA THR A 40 13.51 -30.87 -6.56
C THR A 40 14.09 -29.47 -6.43
N VAL A 41 13.26 -28.45 -6.65
CA VAL A 41 13.58 -27.06 -6.37
C VAL A 41 12.54 -26.47 -5.42
N VAL A 42 12.99 -25.63 -4.51
CA VAL A 42 12.14 -24.90 -3.56
C VAL A 42 12.16 -23.43 -3.92
N LEU A 43 10.99 -22.87 -4.14
CA LEU A 43 10.78 -21.50 -4.59
C LEU A 43 10.05 -20.71 -3.51
N PRO A 44 10.56 -19.51 -3.12
CA PRO A 44 9.83 -18.66 -2.20
C PRO A 44 8.60 -18.05 -2.87
N LEU A 45 7.48 -18.06 -2.18
CA LEU A 45 6.34 -17.20 -2.49
C LEU A 45 6.56 -15.82 -1.85
N TYR A 46 5.89 -14.81 -2.34
CA TYR A 46 5.98 -13.44 -1.81
C TYR A 46 5.72 -13.36 -0.30
N THR A 47 4.89 -14.25 0.23
CA THR A 47 4.54 -14.33 1.66
C THR A 47 5.63 -14.97 2.54
N GLY A 48 6.73 -15.45 1.95
CA GLY A 48 7.77 -16.21 2.65
C GLY A 48 7.50 -17.69 2.76
N GLU A 49 6.30 -18.16 2.41
CA GLU A 49 6.00 -19.60 2.25
C GLU A 49 6.76 -20.17 1.06
N LEU A 50 6.97 -21.49 1.06
CA LEU A 50 7.79 -22.15 0.07
C LEU A 50 6.94 -23.03 -0.85
N MET A 51 7.17 -22.96 -2.17
CA MET A 51 6.62 -23.85 -3.18
C MET A 51 7.70 -24.88 -3.58
N GLU A 52 7.42 -26.15 -3.41
CA GLU A 52 8.28 -27.22 -3.90
C GLU A 52 7.83 -27.67 -5.30
N VAL A 53 8.79 -27.77 -6.22
CA VAL A 53 8.61 -28.35 -7.55
C VAL A 53 9.48 -29.59 -7.68
N SER A 54 8.88 -30.76 -7.89
CA SER A 54 9.59 -32.01 -8.13
C SER A 54 9.51 -32.40 -9.60
N LEU A 55 10.63 -32.78 -10.23
CA LEU A 55 10.65 -33.24 -11.62
C LEU A 55 9.80 -34.48 -11.85
N SER A 56 9.61 -35.32 -10.83
CA SER A 56 8.82 -36.57 -10.94
C SER A 56 7.35 -36.42 -10.56
N ARG A 57 7.02 -35.46 -9.63
CA ARG A 57 5.68 -35.32 -9.05
C ARG A 57 5.00 -33.99 -9.38
N GLY A 58 5.73 -33.03 -9.94
CA GLY A 58 5.22 -31.66 -10.16
C GLY A 58 5.08 -30.87 -8.88
N VAL A 59 3.99 -30.11 -8.77
CA VAL A 59 3.63 -29.24 -7.63
C VAL A 59 2.40 -29.80 -6.93
N GLN A 60 2.38 -29.75 -5.60
CA GLN A 60 1.19 -30.05 -4.80
C GLN A 60 0.31 -28.79 -4.74
N TRP A 61 -0.72 -28.71 -5.59
CA TRP A 61 -1.60 -27.56 -5.75
C TRP A 61 -2.72 -27.48 -4.70
N ASP A 62 -3.06 -28.57 -4.04
CA ASP A 62 -4.11 -28.69 -3.01
C ASP A 62 -3.60 -28.53 -1.57
N ARG A 63 -2.34 -28.04 -1.42
CA ARG A 63 -1.73 -27.81 -0.11
C ARG A 63 -2.42 -26.70 0.67
N THR A 64 -2.40 -26.83 1.99
CA THR A 64 -2.82 -25.78 2.92
C THR A 64 -1.59 -25.03 3.46
N PHE A 65 -1.77 -23.75 3.78
CA PHE A 65 -0.75 -22.91 4.41
C PHE A 65 -1.15 -22.62 5.86
N ALA A 66 -0.18 -22.67 6.76
CA ALA A 66 -0.38 -22.46 8.19
C ALA A 66 -0.69 -20.99 8.52
N THR A 67 -0.05 -20.08 7.79
CA THR A 67 -0.20 -18.64 7.98
C THR A 67 -0.54 -17.96 6.65
N GLN A 68 -1.30 -16.86 6.72
CA GLN A 68 -1.66 -16.06 5.53
C GLN A 68 -2.19 -16.90 4.35
N ALA A 69 -2.96 -17.94 4.65
CA ALA A 69 -3.42 -18.93 3.68
C ALA A 69 -3.95 -18.31 2.37
N ASN A 70 -4.74 -17.24 2.47
CA ASN A 70 -5.31 -16.55 1.31
C ASN A 70 -4.23 -15.89 0.42
N SER A 71 -3.29 -15.15 1.01
CA SER A 71 -2.20 -14.49 0.26
C SER A 71 -1.25 -15.52 -0.33
N SER A 72 -0.89 -16.56 0.42
CA SER A 72 -0.01 -17.62 -0.06
C SER A 72 -0.64 -18.42 -1.20
N LEU A 73 -1.93 -18.73 -1.12
CA LEU A 73 -2.68 -19.37 -2.23
C LEU A 73 -2.77 -18.45 -3.45
N MET A 74 -2.99 -17.15 -3.24
CA MET A 74 -3.01 -16.17 -4.33
C MET A 74 -1.69 -16.19 -5.11
N HIS A 75 -0.55 -16.18 -4.41
CA HIS A 75 0.78 -16.23 -5.05
C HIS A 75 1.08 -17.59 -5.68
N LEU A 76 0.72 -18.69 -5.02
CA LEU A 76 0.86 -20.02 -5.60
C LEU A 76 0.13 -20.12 -6.96
N PHE A 77 -1.14 -19.72 -7.00
CA PHE A 77 -1.98 -19.81 -8.18
C PHE A 77 -1.77 -18.67 -9.20
N SER A 78 -1.00 -17.64 -8.87
CA SER A 78 -0.55 -16.64 -9.83
C SER A 78 0.48 -17.21 -10.83
N LEU A 79 1.13 -18.32 -10.50
CA LEU A 79 2.26 -18.92 -11.19
C LEU A 79 3.53 -18.06 -11.18
N ASP A 80 3.62 -17.06 -10.31
CA ASP A 80 4.72 -16.09 -10.25
C ASP A 80 6.08 -16.79 -10.11
N ALA A 81 6.16 -17.81 -9.25
CA ALA A 81 7.36 -18.61 -9.05
C ALA A 81 7.82 -19.35 -10.34
N ILE A 82 6.87 -19.77 -11.18
CA ILE A 82 7.18 -20.34 -12.51
C ILE A 82 7.75 -19.26 -13.43
N GLY A 83 7.21 -18.04 -13.35
CA GLY A 83 7.78 -16.86 -14.03
C GLY A 83 9.24 -16.62 -13.64
N GLY A 84 9.59 -16.79 -12.36
CA GLY A 84 10.97 -16.73 -11.85
C GLY A 84 11.89 -17.80 -12.47
N LEU A 85 11.42 -19.06 -12.58
CA LEU A 85 12.17 -20.13 -13.26
C LEU A 85 12.43 -19.80 -14.73
N LEU A 86 11.43 -19.28 -15.44
CA LEU A 86 11.59 -18.84 -16.84
C LEU A 86 12.59 -17.68 -16.98
N SER A 87 12.58 -16.74 -16.02
CA SER A 87 13.56 -15.66 -15.96
C SER A 87 14.98 -16.18 -15.72
N THR A 88 15.15 -17.12 -14.79
CA THR A 88 16.42 -17.78 -14.50
C THR A 88 16.99 -18.47 -15.75
N PHE A 89 16.13 -19.23 -16.47
CA PHE A 89 16.53 -19.81 -17.76
C PHE A 89 17.02 -18.75 -18.76
N GLN A 90 16.25 -17.69 -18.95
CA GLN A 90 16.59 -16.65 -19.94
C GLN A 90 17.87 -15.87 -19.60
N GLN A 91 18.12 -15.62 -18.32
CA GLN A 91 19.26 -14.82 -17.85
C GLN A 91 20.56 -15.65 -17.78
N ARG A 92 20.45 -16.94 -17.41
CA ARG A 92 21.61 -17.78 -17.09
C ARG A 92 21.78 -18.96 -18.06
N ASN A 93 20.86 -19.13 -19.00
CA ASN A 93 20.78 -20.31 -19.88
C ASN A 93 20.72 -21.63 -19.09
N ASP A 94 20.00 -21.61 -17.95
CA ASP A 94 19.85 -22.75 -17.05
C ASP A 94 18.71 -23.66 -17.51
N ASP A 95 19.03 -24.67 -18.36
CA ASP A 95 18.07 -25.63 -18.88
C ASP A 95 17.31 -26.38 -17.76
N ARG A 96 17.88 -26.51 -16.58
CA ARG A 96 17.24 -27.15 -15.44
C ARG A 96 16.10 -26.30 -14.89
N ALA A 97 16.27 -24.97 -14.84
CA ALA A 97 15.21 -24.05 -14.49
C ALA A 97 14.03 -24.18 -15.47
N LEU A 98 14.31 -24.33 -16.76
CA LEU A 98 13.27 -24.57 -17.76
C LEU A 98 12.57 -25.91 -17.57
N GLN A 99 13.29 -27.00 -17.27
CA GLN A 99 12.69 -28.30 -16.96
C GLN A 99 11.70 -28.21 -15.78
N PHE A 100 12.08 -27.54 -14.69
CA PHE A 100 11.19 -27.31 -13.56
C PHE A 100 9.97 -26.47 -13.95
N ALA A 101 10.14 -25.42 -14.75
CA ALA A 101 9.03 -24.60 -15.24
C ALA A 101 8.04 -25.40 -16.09
N VAL A 102 8.54 -26.26 -16.99
CA VAL A 102 7.72 -27.16 -17.85
C VAL A 102 6.92 -28.12 -16.98
N VAL A 103 7.56 -28.80 -16.03
CA VAL A 103 6.90 -29.77 -15.15
C VAL A 103 5.85 -29.09 -14.26
N ALA A 104 6.19 -27.95 -13.66
CA ALA A 104 5.26 -27.21 -12.83
C ALA A 104 4.03 -26.71 -13.61
N LEU A 105 4.25 -26.19 -14.83
CA LEU A 105 3.15 -25.72 -15.67
C LEU A 105 2.26 -26.87 -16.17
N ARG A 106 2.85 -28.00 -16.57
CA ARG A 106 2.10 -29.20 -16.93
C ARG A 106 1.23 -29.70 -15.78
N SER A 107 1.82 -29.79 -14.58
CA SER A 107 1.13 -30.15 -13.34
C SER A 107 -0.03 -29.16 -13.03
N PHE A 108 0.16 -27.85 -13.24
CA PHE A 108 -0.90 -26.87 -13.10
C PHE A 108 -2.05 -27.09 -14.09
N LEU A 109 -1.73 -27.33 -15.36
CA LEU A 109 -2.74 -27.59 -16.39
C LEU A 109 -3.53 -28.85 -16.11
N ASP A 110 -2.88 -29.91 -15.61
CA ASP A 110 -3.54 -31.15 -15.21
C ASP A 110 -4.46 -30.93 -14.01
N TYR A 111 -3.97 -30.29 -12.97
CA TYR A 111 -4.77 -29.92 -11.79
C TYR A 111 -6.00 -29.07 -12.17
N SER A 112 -5.81 -28.04 -12.99
CA SER A 112 -6.91 -27.17 -13.45
C SER A 112 -7.94 -27.91 -14.29
N SER A 113 -7.56 -29.01 -14.97
CA SER A 113 -8.47 -29.85 -15.77
C SER A 113 -9.32 -30.79 -14.94
N THR A 114 -8.77 -31.34 -13.87
CA THR A 114 -9.44 -32.36 -13.03
C THR A 114 -10.36 -31.75 -12.00
N THR A 115 -9.97 -30.59 -11.41
CA THR A 115 -10.73 -29.94 -10.33
C THR A 115 -11.73 -28.89 -10.81
N GLY A 116 -11.63 -28.51 -12.11
CA GLY A 116 -12.31 -27.30 -12.61
C GLY A 116 -11.73 -26.04 -11.98
N HIS A 117 -12.11 -24.87 -12.52
CA HIS A 117 -11.64 -23.58 -11.99
C HIS A 117 -12.35 -23.15 -10.68
N GLN A 118 -13.26 -23.96 -10.19
CA GLN A 118 -13.93 -23.83 -8.89
C GLN A 118 -13.50 -24.98 -7.97
N SER A 119 -12.21 -25.09 -7.72
CA SER A 119 -11.69 -26.09 -6.79
C SER A 119 -12.22 -25.85 -5.37
N SER A 120 -12.17 -26.90 -4.54
CA SER A 120 -12.47 -26.84 -3.10
C SER A 120 -11.65 -25.79 -2.31
N ILE A 121 -10.60 -25.23 -2.90
CA ILE A 121 -9.74 -24.19 -2.34
C ILE A 121 -10.38 -22.78 -2.44
N GLY A 122 -11.59 -22.65 -2.97
CA GLY A 122 -12.37 -21.41 -2.96
C GLY A 122 -12.12 -20.47 -4.14
N ARG A 123 -12.36 -19.17 -3.93
CA ARG A 123 -12.34 -18.13 -4.98
C ARG A 123 -10.94 -17.66 -5.40
N ILE A 124 -9.89 -18.04 -4.69
CA ILE A 124 -8.53 -17.50 -4.86
C ILE A 124 -7.93 -17.81 -6.22
N PRO A 125 -8.04 -19.04 -6.79
CA PRO A 125 -7.54 -19.31 -8.13
C PRO A 125 -8.12 -18.40 -9.22
N SER A 126 -9.25 -17.78 -8.95
CA SER A 126 -9.98 -16.87 -9.84
C SER A 126 -9.88 -15.39 -9.43
N ALA A 127 -9.01 -15.03 -8.48
CA ALA A 127 -8.77 -13.62 -8.14
C ALA A 127 -8.13 -12.87 -9.32
N ASP A 128 -8.54 -11.62 -9.55
CA ASP A 128 -8.10 -10.79 -10.68
C ASP A 128 -6.57 -10.60 -10.71
N HIS A 129 -5.95 -10.33 -9.56
CA HIS A 129 -4.50 -10.21 -9.42
C HIS A 129 -3.77 -11.49 -9.86
N SER A 130 -4.22 -12.67 -9.37
CA SER A 130 -3.64 -13.96 -9.74
C SER A 130 -3.83 -14.27 -11.21
N ALA A 131 -5.00 -13.95 -11.77
CA ALA A 131 -5.30 -14.14 -13.18
C ALA A 131 -4.42 -13.25 -14.08
N ALA A 132 -4.22 -11.98 -13.70
CA ALA A 132 -3.35 -11.05 -14.43
C ALA A 132 -1.90 -11.53 -14.47
N THR A 133 -1.35 -11.96 -13.34
CA THR A 133 0.02 -12.49 -13.26
C THR A 133 0.14 -13.80 -14.05
N ARG A 134 -0.84 -14.70 -13.93
CA ARG A 134 -0.90 -15.96 -14.66
C ARG A 134 -0.86 -15.77 -16.18
N VAL A 135 -1.62 -14.81 -16.71
CA VAL A 135 -1.60 -14.44 -18.14
C VAL A 135 -0.17 -14.08 -18.56
N ARG A 136 0.52 -13.24 -17.78
CA ARG A 136 1.89 -12.81 -18.08
C ARG A 136 2.89 -13.97 -18.05
N VAL A 137 2.76 -14.90 -17.09
CA VAL A 137 3.60 -16.12 -17.02
C VAL A 137 3.36 -17.04 -18.23
N LEU A 138 2.10 -17.26 -18.60
CA LEU A 138 1.76 -18.07 -19.78
C LEU A 138 2.32 -17.48 -21.07
N ILE A 139 2.24 -16.16 -21.26
CA ILE A 139 2.84 -15.46 -22.40
C ILE A 139 4.36 -15.66 -22.39
N LYS A 140 5.02 -15.45 -21.24
CA LYS A 140 6.47 -15.66 -21.11
C LYS A 140 6.87 -17.09 -21.46
N PHE A 141 6.12 -18.09 -20.99
CA PHE A 141 6.36 -19.49 -21.34
C PHE A 141 6.26 -19.75 -22.85
N ILE A 142 5.20 -19.27 -23.50
CA ILE A 142 5.03 -19.40 -24.96
C ILE A 142 6.24 -18.83 -25.70
N GLN A 143 6.72 -17.67 -25.27
CA GLN A 143 7.86 -17.00 -25.91
C GLN A 143 9.18 -17.74 -25.72
N VAL A 144 9.41 -18.31 -24.54
CA VAL A 144 10.58 -19.15 -24.26
C VAL A 144 10.56 -20.41 -25.13
N MET A 145 9.41 -21.10 -25.22
CA MET A 145 9.29 -22.34 -25.95
C MET A 145 9.41 -22.16 -27.47
N ARG A 146 8.92 -21.06 -28.03
CA ARG A 146 8.95 -20.83 -29.49
C ARG A 146 10.31 -20.71 -30.13
N VAL A 147 11.34 -20.34 -29.37
CA VAL A 147 12.70 -20.18 -29.88
C VAL A 147 13.53 -21.47 -29.78
N ARG A 148 12.94 -22.54 -29.24
CA ARG A 148 13.60 -23.85 -29.08
C ARG A 148 13.32 -24.76 -30.25
N GLN A 149 14.24 -25.71 -30.49
CA GLN A 149 14.06 -26.76 -31.50
C GLN A 149 13.26 -27.96 -30.98
N ASP A 150 13.29 -28.20 -29.67
CA ASP A 150 12.67 -29.31 -28.95
C ASP A 150 11.29 -28.95 -28.36
N VAL A 151 10.40 -28.38 -29.17
CA VAL A 151 9.10 -27.88 -28.70
C VAL A 151 8.10 -28.99 -28.48
N ASP A 152 7.56 -29.13 -27.25
CA ASP A 152 6.34 -29.90 -26.98
C ASP A 152 5.11 -29.10 -27.44
N TYR A 153 4.69 -29.36 -28.68
CA TYR A 153 3.54 -28.68 -29.28
C TYR A 153 2.23 -28.98 -28.55
N ALA A 154 2.07 -30.17 -27.99
CA ALA A 154 0.85 -30.50 -27.22
C ALA A 154 0.74 -29.67 -25.95
N LEU A 155 1.84 -29.49 -25.24
CA LEU A 155 1.88 -28.61 -24.08
C LEU A 155 1.66 -27.15 -24.50
N LEU A 156 2.32 -26.67 -25.55
CA LEU A 156 2.21 -25.29 -26.01
C LEU A 156 0.76 -24.91 -26.35
N ILE A 157 0.01 -25.81 -26.95
CA ILE A 157 -1.40 -25.65 -27.26
C ILE A 157 -2.25 -25.55 -26.00
N ARG A 158 -2.06 -26.43 -25.04
CA ARG A 158 -2.75 -26.35 -23.75
C ARG A 158 -2.47 -25.02 -23.04
N VAL A 159 -1.25 -24.53 -23.13
CA VAL A 159 -0.86 -23.21 -22.59
C VAL A 159 -1.57 -22.08 -23.32
N CYS A 160 -1.66 -22.10 -24.66
CA CYS A 160 -2.39 -21.11 -25.44
C CYS A 160 -3.90 -21.12 -25.12
N GLN A 161 -4.50 -22.29 -24.97
CA GLN A 161 -5.89 -22.43 -24.54
C GLN A 161 -6.12 -21.86 -23.15
N CYS A 162 -5.22 -22.16 -22.22
CA CYS A 162 -5.26 -21.63 -20.86
C CYS A 162 -5.09 -20.09 -20.85
N LEU A 163 -4.17 -19.55 -21.65
CA LEU A 163 -3.97 -18.12 -21.83
C LEU A 163 -5.25 -17.44 -22.34
N LYS A 164 -5.86 -18.00 -23.41
CA LYS A 164 -7.14 -17.48 -23.93
C LYS A 164 -8.23 -17.48 -22.87
N TYR A 165 -8.38 -18.60 -22.14
CA TYR A 165 -9.38 -18.68 -21.07
C TYR A 165 -9.23 -17.56 -20.02
N TRP A 166 -8.02 -17.33 -19.53
CA TRP A 166 -7.78 -16.30 -18.51
C TRP A 166 -7.90 -14.88 -19.08
N SER A 167 -7.55 -14.67 -20.35
CA SER A 167 -7.78 -13.40 -21.03
C SER A 167 -9.29 -13.12 -21.20
N ASP A 168 -10.07 -14.11 -21.61
CA ASP A 168 -11.54 -14.02 -21.66
C ASP A 168 -12.15 -13.79 -20.26
N TRP A 169 -11.59 -14.42 -19.22
CA TRP A 169 -12.03 -14.24 -17.86
C TRP A 169 -11.78 -12.80 -17.39
N LEU A 170 -10.58 -12.26 -17.61
CA LEU A 170 -10.21 -10.88 -17.27
C LEU A 170 -11.02 -9.85 -18.06
N SER A 171 -11.43 -10.14 -19.30
CA SER A 171 -12.20 -9.21 -20.12
C SER A 171 -13.62 -8.95 -19.60
N LYS A 172 -14.18 -9.85 -18.78
CA LYS A 172 -15.54 -9.75 -18.26
C LYS A 172 -15.64 -8.66 -17.18
N ALA A 173 -16.67 -7.82 -17.26
CA ALA A 173 -16.89 -6.71 -16.31
C ALA A 173 -17.01 -7.17 -14.83
N LYS A 174 -17.61 -8.34 -14.58
CA LYS A 174 -17.79 -8.89 -13.23
C LYS A 174 -16.46 -9.30 -12.53
N HIS A 175 -15.35 -9.33 -13.25
CA HIS A 175 -14.02 -9.66 -12.74
C HIS A 175 -13.08 -8.45 -12.74
N TYR A 176 -13.62 -7.26 -12.96
CA TYR A 176 -12.87 -6.02 -13.00
C TYR A 176 -13.00 -5.27 -11.68
N SER A 177 -11.87 -4.92 -11.07
CA SER A 177 -11.77 -4.09 -9.88
C SER A 177 -11.31 -2.67 -10.26
N LYS A 178 -11.91 -1.64 -9.64
CA LYS A 178 -11.53 -0.24 -9.90
C LYS A 178 -10.39 0.22 -9.00
N ASN A 179 -9.26 -0.48 -9.06
CA ASN A 179 -8.04 -0.22 -8.29
C ASN A 179 -6.81 -0.76 -9.05
N ASN A 180 -5.66 -0.85 -8.38
CA ASN A 180 -4.42 -1.39 -8.94
C ASN A 180 -4.57 -2.82 -9.51
N HIS A 181 -5.44 -3.68 -8.95
CA HIS A 181 -5.70 -5.02 -9.51
C HIS A 181 -6.36 -4.94 -10.89
N GLY A 182 -7.33 -4.03 -11.07
CA GLY A 182 -7.95 -3.81 -12.37
C GLY A 182 -6.97 -3.22 -13.40
N LEU A 183 -6.02 -2.40 -12.96
CA LEU A 183 -4.92 -1.91 -13.81
C LEU A 183 -4.02 -3.06 -14.26
N MET A 184 -3.61 -3.94 -13.33
CA MET A 184 -2.81 -5.13 -13.64
C MET A 184 -3.56 -6.07 -14.62
N GLY A 185 -4.86 -6.27 -14.41
CA GLY A 185 -5.72 -7.04 -15.32
C GLY A 185 -5.79 -6.42 -16.72
N SER A 186 -5.90 -5.10 -16.82
CA SER A 186 -5.93 -4.37 -18.09
C SER A 186 -4.58 -4.42 -18.82
N ILE A 187 -3.46 -4.32 -18.10
CA ILE A 187 -2.12 -4.53 -18.65
C ILE A 187 -1.97 -5.96 -19.20
N ALA A 188 -2.44 -6.96 -18.46
CA ALA A 188 -2.41 -8.35 -18.91
C ALA A 188 -3.26 -8.56 -20.18
N LEU A 189 -4.40 -7.88 -20.30
CA LEU A 189 -5.20 -7.90 -21.53
C LEU A 189 -4.50 -7.22 -22.70
N LEU A 190 -3.78 -6.11 -22.51
CA LEU A 190 -2.93 -5.52 -23.56
C LEU A 190 -1.85 -6.47 -24.03
N HIS A 191 -1.18 -7.15 -23.10
CA HIS A 191 -0.21 -8.19 -23.43
C HIS A 191 -0.86 -9.33 -24.23
N SER A 192 -2.08 -9.74 -23.85
CA SER A 192 -2.85 -10.76 -24.62
C SER A 192 -3.25 -10.25 -26.01
N ALA A 193 -3.64 -8.97 -26.14
CA ALA A 193 -3.99 -8.37 -27.43
C ALA A 193 -2.80 -8.40 -28.39
N VAL A 194 -1.60 -8.04 -27.92
CA VAL A 194 -0.37 -8.13 -28.72
C VAL A 194 -0.03 -9.60 -29.03
N GLN A 195 -0.14 -10.49 -28.03
CA GLN A 195 0.15 -11.92 -28.20
C GLN A 195 -0.79 -12.59 -29.22
N PHE A 196 -2.04 -12.16 -29.30
CA PHE A 196 -3.07 -12.69 -30.21
C PHE A 196 -3.34 -11.75 -31.40
N ARG A 197 -2.44 -10.83 -31.75
CA ARG A 197 -2.65 -9.75 -32.74
C ARG A 197 -3.25 -10.19 -34.07
N ALA A 198 -2.93 -11.40 -34.54
CA ALA A 198 -3.47 -11.93 -35.78
C ALA A 198 -4.77 -12.75 -35.61
N THR A 199 -5.41 -12.67 -34.45
CA THR A 199 -6.69 -13.34 -34.18
C THR A 199 -7.81 -12.35 -33.95
N PRO A 200 -9.09 -12.73 -34.15
CA PRO A 200 -10.25 -11.88 -33.85
C PRO A 200 -10.36 -11.44 -32.38
N TYR A 201 -9.68 -12.13 -31.46
CA TYR A 201 -9.74 -11.82 -30.02
C TYR A 201 -8.94 -10.56 -29.65
N ALA A 202 -7.93 -10.22 -30.43
CA ALA A 202 -7.01 -9.13 -30.13
C ALA A 202 -7.73 -7.77 -29.99
N SER A 203 -8.65 -7.45 -30.92
CA SER A 203 -9.44 -6.22 -30.85
C SER A 203 -10.25 -6.12 -29.57
N THR A 204 -10.97 -7.18 -29.20
CA THR A 204 -11.77 -7.22 -27.96
C THR A 204 -10.92 -6.97 -26.72
N TYR A 205 -9.76 -7.62 -26.61
CA TYR A 205 -8.86 -7.41 -25.46
C TYR A 205 -8.28 -6.01 -25.42
N LEU A 206 -7.92 -5.46 -26.61
CA LEU A 206 -7.41 -4.10 -26.74
C LEU A 206 -8.45 -3.07 -26.32
N ASP A 207 -9.68 -3.18 -26.82
CA ASP A 207 -10.77 -2.24 -26.55
C ASP A 207 -11.16 -2.22 -25.08
N VAL A 208 -11.33 -3.43 -24.47
CA VAL A 208 -11.63 -3.56 -23.04
C VAL A 208 -10.50 -2.99 -22.18
N ALA A 209 -9.26 -3.31 -22.50
CA ALA A 209 -8.10 -2.83 -21.74
C ALA A 209 -7.97 -1.32 -21.83
N THR A 210 -8.04 -0.76 -23.03
CA THR A 210 -7.92 0.69 -23.28
C THR A 210 -9.00 1.47 -22.54
N THR A 211 -10.27 1.03 -22.64
CA THR A 211 -11.40 1.66 -21.93
C THR A 211 -11.15 1.69 -20.41
N ARG A 212 -10.76 0.55 -19.83
CA ARG A 212 -10.49 0.44 -18.38
C ARG A 212 -9.30 1.28 -17.94
N ILE A 213 -8.24 1.35 -18.76
CA ILE A 213 -7.06 2.17 -18.46
C ILE A 213 -7.41 3.65 -18.44
N PHE A 214 -8.24 4.13 -19.38
CA PHE A 214 -8.75 5.51 -19.33
C PHE A 214 -9.61 5.75 -18.07
N GLU A 215 -10.50 4.83 -17.72
CA GLU A 215 -11.31 4.92 -16.50
C GLU A 215 -10.43 5.00 -15.24
N LEU A 216 -9.49 4.07 -15.10
CA LEU A 216 -8.57 4.02 -13.95
C LEU A 216 -7.65 5.22 -13.88
N GLY A 217 -7.10 5.70 -15.01
CA GLY A 217 -6.24 6.87 -15.02
C GLY A 217 -6.94 8.14 -14.56
N LYS A 218 -8.27 8.23 -14.73
CA LYS A 218 -9.10 9.33 -14.21
C LYS A 218 -9.44 9.18 -12.73
N SER A 219 -9.50 7.96 -12.20
CA SER A 219 -9.99 7.67 -10.85
C SER A 219 -8.91 7.22 -9.87
N SER A 220 -7.72 6.81 -10.33
CA SER A 220 -6.64 6.34 -9.46
C SER A 220 -5.88 7.46 -8.75
N PHE A 221 -5.95 8.67 -9.27
CA PHE A 221 -5.27 9.84 -8.73
C PHE A 221 -6.25 11.01 -8.62
N ASP A 222 -6.08 11.82 -7.59
CA ASP A 222 -6.81 13.08 -7.44
C ASP A 222 -6.38 14.13 -8.49
N ARG A 223 -6.98 15.30 -8.44
CA ARG A 223 -6.65 16.40 -9.36
C ARG A 223 -5.17 16.81 -9.30
N GLU A 224 -4.55 16.71 -8.13
CA GLU A 224 -3.16 17.09 -7.89
C GLU A 224 -2.19 15.95 -8.16
N GLY A 225 -2.69 14.76 -8.46
CA GLY A 225 -1.93 13.58 -8.84
C GLY A 225 -1.60 12.63 -7.70
N LEU A 226 -2.13 12.82 -6.49
CA LEU A 226 -1.94 11.86 -5.40
C LEU A 226 -2.86 10.64 -5.60
N CYS A 227 -2.34 9.45 -5.31
CA CYS A 227 -3.06 8.19 -5.48
C CYS A 227 -4.18 8.03 -4.44
N ASN A 228 -5.37 7.65 -4.90
CA ASN A 228 -6.56 7.44 -4.08
C ASN A 228 -6.54 6.12 -3.26
N GLU A 229 -5.40 5.45 -3.17
CA GLU A 229 -5.22 4.23 -2.36
C GLU A 229 -4.59 4.51 -0.98
N ASN A 230 -4.60 5.77 -0.53
CA ASN A 230 -4.28 6.22 0.84
C ASN A 230 -2.89 5.90 1.36
N THR A 231 -1.93 5.49 0.52
CA THR A 231 -0.55 5.27 0.93
C THR A 231 0.46 5.71 -0.14
N ILE A 232 1.60 6.21 0.29
CA ILE A 232 2.66 6.66 -0.62
C ILE A 232 3.36 5.47 -1.29
N GLY A 233 3.40 4.32 -0.61
CA GLY A 233 3.90 3.07 -1.20
C GLY A 233 3.07 2.63 -2.40
N TYR A 234 1.73 2.64 -2.27
CA TYR A 234 0.83 2.31 -3.39
C TYR A 234 0.80 3.39 -4.46
N HIS A 235 0.98 4.67 -4.09
CA HIS A 235 1.18 5.73 -5.08
C HIS A 235 2.38 5.41 -5.98
N ASN A 236 3.55 5.11 -5.41
CA ASN A 236 4.74 4.76 -6.20
C ASN A 236 4.57 3.45 -6.97
N PHE A 237 3.85 2.47 -6.41
CA PHE A 237 3.53 1.21 -7.09
C PHE A 237 2.66 1.46 -8.34
N ASN A 238 1.56 2.18 -8.21
CA ASN A 238 0.71 2.55 -9.34
C ASN A 238 1.48 3.36 -10.39
N LEU A 239 2.25 4.36 -9.97
CA LEU A 239 3.07 5.17 -10.87
C LEU A 239 4.05 4.32 -11.69
N LYS A 240 4.66 3.28 -11.10
CA LYS A 240 5.51 2.32 -11.84
C LYS A 240 4.72 1.54 -12.87
N LEU A 241 3.50 1.09 -12.55
CA LEU A 241 2.63 0.39 -13.52
C LEU A 241 2.30 1.29 -14.71
N TYR A 242 1.92 2.55 -14.48
CA TYR A 242 1.61 3.50 -15.54
C TYR A 242 2.82 3.82 -16.41
N ARG A 243 4.01 4.00 -15.81
CA ARG A 243 5.28 4.20 -16.55
C ARG A 243 5.60 3.01 -17.46
N GLY A 244 5.50 1.78 -16.94
CA GLY A 244 5.68 0.57 -17.72
C GLY A 244 4.69 0.46 -18.87
N LEU A 245 3.44 0.87 -18.62
CA LEU A 245 2.37 0.85 -19.61
C LEU A 245 2.63 1.80 -20.77
N VAL A 246 3.10 3.04 -20.52
CA VAL A 246 3.48 3.99 -21.58
C VAL A 246 4.58 3.42 -22.46
N VAL A 247 5.65 2.86 -21.84
CA VAL A 247 6.75 2.25 -22.58
C VAL A 247 6.24 1.11 -23.46
N PHE A 248 5.34 0.26 -22.92
CA PHE A 248 4.72 -0.81 -23.68
C PHE A 248 3.88 -0.30 -24.87
N CYS A 249 3.01 0.69 -24.62
CA CYS A 249 2.16 1.27 -25.67
C CYS A 249 2.99 1.87 -26.81
N LYS A 250 4.05 2.62 -26.49
CA LYS A 250 4.96 3.19 -27.49
C LYS A 250 5.70 2.12 -28.30
N HIS A 251 6.22 1.08 -27.60
CA HIS A 251 6.97 0.01 -28.24
C HIS A 251 6.14 -0.77 -29.28
N TYR A 252 4.85 -1.00 -29.00
CA TYR A 252 3.96 -1.76 -29.88
C TYR A 252 3.10 -0.90 -30.79
N GLY A 253 3.29 0.42 -30.81
CA GLY A 253 2.55 1.35 -31.65
C GLY A 253 1.04 1.35 -31.31
N LEU A 254 0.69 1.27 -30.03
CA LEU A 254 -0.69 1.37 -29.58
C LEU A 254 -1.15 2.84 -29.63
N SER A 255 -2.45 3.06 -29.40
CA SER A 255 -3.11 4.36 -29.51
C SER A 255 -2.29 5.55 -28.95
N GLU A 256 -1.98 6.54 -29.80
CA GLU A 256 -1.30 7.77 -29.41
C GLU A 256 -2.11 8.57 -28.39
N THR A 257 -3.44 8.59 -28.52
CA THR A 257 -4.34 9.22 -27.55
C THR A 257 -4.19 8.62 -26.16
N LEU A 258 -4.03 7.29 -26.08
CA LEU A 258 -3.79 6.61 -24.81
C LEU A 258 -2.42 6.99 -24.24
N VAL A 259 -1.39 7.02 -25.07
CA VAL A 259 -0.04 7.39 -24.66
C VAL A 259 0.00 8.80 -24.07
N ASN A 260 -0.57 9.78 -24.77
CA ASN A 260 -0.61 11.18 -24.33
C ASN A 260 -1.35 11.33 -22.98
N PHE A 261 -2.51 10.67 -22.83
CA PHE A 261 -3.26 10.65 -21.59
C PHE A 261 -2.45 10.06 -20.41
N LEU A 262 -1.75 8.95 -20.66
CA LEU A 262 -0.91 8.31 -19.64
C LEU A 262 0.29 9.17 -19.25
N GLU A 263 0.93 9.85 -20.21
CA GLU A 263 2.06 10.74 -19.94
C GLU A 263 1.65 11.93 -19.08
N GLU A 264 0.49 12.52 -19.34
CA GLU A 264 -0.06 13.59 -18.51
C GLU A 264 -0.36 13.10 -17.09
N THR A 265 -0.99 11.92 -16.96
CA THR A 265 -1.26 11.29 -15.66
C THR A 265 0.04 11.02 -14.88
N ILE A 266 1.07 10.48 -15.53
CA ILE A 266 2.39 10.22 -14.95
C ILE A 266 3.07 11.50 -14.49
N LEU A 267 2.98 12.58 -15.27
CA LEU A 267 3.58 13.88 -14.92
C LEU A 267 3.02 14.41 -13.61
N ARG A 268 1.66 14.43 -13.48
CA ARG A 268 0.98 14.86 -12.25
C ARG A 268 1.33 13.96 -11.06
N ALA A 269 1.26 12.64 -11.23
CA ALA A 269 1.57 11.69 -10.18
C ALA A 269 3.06 11.74 -9.76
N THR A 270 3.98 11.99 -10.70
CA THR A 270 5.40 12.17 -10.37
C THR A 270 5.61 13.41 -9.51
N ARG A 271 4.95 14.53 -9.86
CA ARG A 271 5.03 15.77 -9.08
C ARG A 271 4.47 15.58 -7.66
N ALA A 272 3.34 14.87 -7.52
CA ALA A 272 2.79 14.55 -6.20
C ALA A 272 3.77 13.73 -5.34
N LEU A 273 4.42 12.73 -5.93
CA LEU A 273 5.40 11.91 -5.22
C LEU A 273 6.61 12.73 -4.73
N GLU A 274 7.07 13.75 -5.48
CA GLU A 274 8.17 14.65 -5.08
C GLU A 274 7.88 15.37 -3.75
N PHE A 275 6.61 15.71 -3.49
CA PHE A 275 6.21 16.30 -2.21
C PHE A 275 6.14 15.26 -1.09
N CYS A 276 5.70 14.03 -1.39
CA CYS A 276 5.40 13.02 -0.39
C CYS A 276 6.62 12.26 0.15
N VAL A 277 7.70 12.13 -0.62
CA VAL A 277 8.92 11.43 -0.18
C VAL A 277 9.70 12.23 0.86
N TRP A 278 10.48 11.57 1.70
CA TRP A 278 11.44 12.20 2.59
C TRP A 278 12.53 12.95 1.79
N GLN A 279 13.34 13.76 2.47
CA GLN A 279 14.40 14.56 1.85
C GLN A 279 15.40 13.71 1.03
N ASP A 280 15.66 12.48 1.46
CA ASP A 280 16.55 11.52 0.78
C ASP A 280 15.90 10.74 -0.37
N GLY A 281 14.62 11.03 -0.67
CA GLY A 281 13.83 10.34 -1.70
C GLY A 281 13.24 8.99 -1.27
N SER A 282 13.29 8.68 0.02
CA SER A 282 12.68 7.47 0.57
C SER A 282 11.17 7.63 0.77
N ILE A 283 10.42 6.56 0.58
CA ILE A 283 8.99 6.47 0.89
C ILE A 283 8.82 6.43 2.41
N PRO A 284 8.00 7.30 3.01
CA PRO A 284 7.65 7.20 4.42
C PRO A 284 6.73 5.99 4.68
N PRO A 285 6.88 5.31 5.84
CA PRO A 285 6.07 4.14 6.19
C PRO A 285 4.70 4.57 6.73
N LEU A 286 3.90 5.25 5.91
CA LEU A 286 2.54 5.70 6.24
C LEU A 286 1.53 4.65 5.81
N GLY A 287 0.68 4.23 6.74
CA GLY A 287 -0.34 3.22 6.49
C GLY A 287 0.26 1.91 5.97
N ASP A 288 -0.26 1.37 4.86
CA ASP A 288 0.21 0.13 4.25
C ASP A 288 1.49 0.34 3.39
N SER A 289 2.40 1.23 3.79
CA SER A 289 3.71 1.46 3.15
C SER A 289 4.86 0.89 3.96
N ALA A 290 5.89 0.42 3.26
CA ALA A 290 7.20 0.12 3.85
C ALA A 290 8.21 1.23 3.49
N VAL A 291 9.26 1.36 4.27
CA VAL A 291 10.38 2.26 3.95
C VAL A 291 11.24 1.65 2.83
N TYR A 292 11.40 2.38 1.76
CA TYR A 292 12.38 2.06 0.72
C TYR A 292 12.74 3.31 -0.10
N ARG A 293 13.96 3.33 -0.60
CA ARG A 293 14.45 4.46 -1.40
C ARG A 293 13.92 4.40 -2.82
N THR A 294 13.53 5.55 -3.35
CA THR A 294 13.16 5.74 -4.75
C THR A 294 14.21 6.54 -5.50
N LYS A 295 14.02 6.71 -6.82
CA LYS A 295 14.81 7.66 -7.63
C LYS A 295 14.20 9.06 -7.66
N THR A 296 13.13 9.29 -6.89
CA THR A 296 12.43 10.57 -6.86
C THR A 296 13.24 11.60 -6.10
N VAL A 297 13.44 12.76 -6.69
CA VAL A 297 14.05 13.90 -6.03
C VAL A 297 12.99 14.57 -5.16
N SER A 298 13.29 14.79 -3.89
CA SER A 298 12.39 15.42 -2.96
C SER A 298 12.20 16.91 -3.29
N ARG A 299 10.98 17.38 -3.20
CA ARG A 299 10.63 18.79 -3.28
C ARG A 299 10.38 19.30 -1.86
N ASN A 300 11.38 19.95 -1.26
CA ASN A 300 11.40 20.35 0.14
C ASN A 300 10.61 21.64 0.38
N LYS A 301 9.29 21.57 0.20
CA LYS A 301 8.38 22.66 0.57
C LYS A 301 7.02 22.10 0.99
N PRO A 302 6.22 22.88 1.75
CA PRO A 302 4.88 22.50 2.16
C PRO A 302 3.93 22.27 0.98
N TRP A 303 3.02 21.30 1.12
CA TRP A 303 1.96 21.03 0.14
C TRP A 303 0.77 20.33 0.77
N CYS A 304 -0.43 20.64 0.25
CA CYS A 304 -1.67 20.00 0.69
C CYS A 304 -2.44 19.39 -0.48
N PHE A 305 -2.81 18.13 -0.35
CA PHE A 305 -3.70 17.40 -1.25
C PHE A 305 -5.09 17.32 -0.59
N PHE A 306 -5.90 18.36 -0.79
CA PHE A 306 -7.19 18.51 -0.11
C PHE A 306 -8.17 17.36 -0.40
N GLU A 307 -8.25 16.90 -1.66
CA GLU A 307 -9.14 15.81 -2.04
C GLU A 307 -8.74 14.47 -1.42
N SER A 308 -7.45 14.23 -1.27
CA SER A 308 -6.91 13.00 -0.65
C SER A 308 -6.82 13.07 0.88
N GLY A 309 -7.08 14.23 1.50
CA GLY A 309 -6.94 14.39 2.94
C GLY A 309 -5.51 14.20 3.45
N PHE A 310 -4.52 14.59 2.65
CA PHE A 310 -3.11 14.44 2.97
C PHE A 310 -2.35 15.76 2.83
N ALA A 311 -1.58 16.13 3.84
CA ALA A 311 -0.70 17.28 3.78
C ALA A 311 0.70 16.93 4.24
N VAL A 312 1.68 17.63 3.66
CA VAL A 312 3.09 17.57 4.04
C VAL A 312 3.58 18.97 4.32
N VAL A 313 4.15 19.16 5.51
CA VAL A 313 4.88 20.37 5.89
C VAL A 313 6.35 20.01 5.98
N LYS A 314 7.17 20.54 5.07
CA LYS A 314 8.60 20.19 5.05
C LYS A 314 9.49 21.28 4.50
N ASN A 315 10.73 21.26 4.97
CA ASN A 315 11.88 21.98 4.46
C ASN A 315 13.08 21.00 4.39
N ASP A 316 14.30 21.51 4.40
CA ASP A 316 15.50 20.66 4.31
C ASP A 316 15.69 19.77 5.54
N ASP A 317 15.30 20.22 6.74
CA ASP A 317 15.51 19.51 8.01
C ASP A 317 14.26 18.81 8.55
N LEU A 318 13.07 19.37 8.29
CA LEU A 318 11.81 18.94 8.87
C LEU A 318 10.89 18.30 7.82
N TYR A 319 10.25 17.20 8.19
CA TYR A 319 9.13 16.57 7.47
C TYR A 319 8.03 16.25 8.47
N LEU A 320 6.85 16.83 8.27
CA LEU A 320 5.63 16.47 9.01
C LEU A 320 4.55 16.12 8.02
N SER A 321 3.95 14.94 8.17
CA SER A 321 2.76 14.54 7.40
C SER A 321 1.52 14.55 8.26
N ILE A 322 0.38 14.83 7.63
CA ILE A 322 -0.95 14.83 8.25
C ILE A 322 -1.88 14.04 7.35
N LEU A 323 -2.63 13.11 7.95
CA LEU A 323 -3.66 12.31 7.31
C LEU A 323 -5.01 12.62 7.96
N CYS A 324 -5.99 13.06 7.17
CA CYS A 324 -7.36 13.26 7.64
C CYS A 324 -8.33 13.18 6.47
N GLY A 325 -9.08 12.12 6.40
CA GLY A 325 -9.95 11.78 5.28
C GLY A 325 -9.39 10.69 4.38
N ALA A 326 -10.17 10.32 3.39
CA ALA A 326 -9.79 9.32 2.39
C ALA A 326 -10.74 9.39 1.19
N PRO A 327 -10.23 9.39 -0.04
CA PRO A 327 -11.06 9.31 -1.24
C PRO A 327 -11.68 7.90 -1.42
N THR A 328 -11.05 6.87 -0.87
CA THR A 328 -11.51 5.47 -0.92
C THR A 328 -11.18 4.74 0.38
N GLU A 329 -11.77 3.57 0.61
CA GLU A 329 -11.42 2.70 1.75
C GLU A 329 -10.26 1.72 1.42
N THR A 330 -9.66 1.81 0.22
CA THR A 330 -8.55 0.95 -0.19
C THR A 330 -7.28 1.34 0.57
N HIS A 331 -6.68 0.38 1.27
CA HIS A 331 -5.50 0.57 2.11
C HIS A 331 -5.63 1.62 3.23
N LYS A 332 -6.84 2.16 3.47
CA LYS A 332 -7.10 3.08 4.58
C LYS A 332 -7.00 2.34 5.91
N GLN A 333 -6.18 2.86 6.80
CA GLN A 333 -6.10 2.45 8.21
C GLN A 333 -6.99 3.35 9.06
N PHE A 334 -6.98 3.18 10.38
CA PHE A 334 -7.72 4.08 11.26
C PHE A 334 -6.81 5.23 11.72
N ASP A 335 -6.45 6.07 10.78
CA ASP A 335 -5.39 7.08 10.83
C ASP A 335 -5.89 8.52 10.57
N ASP A 336 -7.19 8.77 10.70
CA ASP A 336 -7.73 10.13 10.62
C ASP A 336 -7.17 10.97 11.78
N SER A 337 -6.71 12.20 11.49
CA SER A 337 -5.92 13.09 12.36
C SER A 337 -4.49 12.63 12.70
N SER A 338 -4.00 11.55 12.11
CA SER A 338 -2.64 11.07 12.36
C SER A 338 -1.57 12.00 11.78
N ILE A 339 -0.48 12.13 12.51
CA ILE A 339 0.72 12.87 12.09
C ILE A 339 1.95 11.99 12.20
N THR A 340 2.94 12.24 11.33
CA THR A 340 4.32 11.81 11.55
C THR A 340 5.23 13.02 11.53
N LEU A 341 6.33 12.96 12.25
CA LEU A 341 7.29 14.05 12.37
C LEU A 341 8.71 13.50 12.30
N ARG A 342 9.48 13.99 11.34
CA ARG A 342 10.89 13.69 11.15
C ARG A 342 11.68 14.98 11.16
N PHE A 343 12.80 15.00 11.88
CA PHE A 343 13.66 16.17 11.97
C PHE A 343 15.13 15.74 11.91
N MET A 344 15.93 16.40 11.05
CA MET A 344 17.35 16.07 10.85
C MET A 344 17.59 14.57 10.65
N ASN A 345 16.76 13.95 9.80
CA ASN A 345 16.75 12.51 9.48
C ASN A 345 16.43 11.57 10.67
N ARG A 346 15.84 12.06 11.75
CA ARG A 346 15.37 11.27 12.89
C ARG A 346 13.85 11.24 12.95
N ASP A 347 13.27 10.04 13.08
CA ASP A 347 11.83 9.85 13.20
C ASP A 347 11.38 10.15 14.62
N ILE A 348 10.82 11.36 14.86
CA ILE A 348 10.34 11.81 16.18
C ILE A 348 8.98 11.18 16.49
N LEU A 349 7.99 11.42 15.60
CA LEU A 349 6.69 10.78 15.66
C LEU A 349 6.52 9.88 14.44
N ILE A 350 6.03 8.68 14.66
CA ILE A 350 5.90 7.64 13.63
C ILE A 350 4.45 7.22 13.42
N ASP A 351 4.21 6.61 12.28
CA ASP A 351 3.03 5.78 11.98
C ASP A 351 3.34 4.31 12.27
N GLY A 352 2.37 3.52 12.68
CA GLY A 352 2.55 2.09 12.98
C GLY A 352 3.05 1.26 11.80
N GLY A 353 2.81 1.71 10.59
CA GLY A 353 3.26 1.08 9.34
C GLY A 353 2.45 -0.15 8.94
N SER A 354 3.08 -1.02 8.13
CA SER A 354 2.43 -2.20 7.53
C SER A 354 3.17 -3.49 7.89
N TYR A 355 2.71 -4.20 8.90
CA TYR A 355 3.33 -5.46 9.32
C TYR A 355 2.96 -6.65 8.43
N THR A 356 1.67 -6.82 8.17
CA THR A 356 1.10 -7.92 7.38
C THR A 356 -0.29 -7.54 6.86
N PHE A 357 -0.80 -8.27 5.87
CA PHE A 357 -2.20 -8.16 5.41
C PHE A 357 -3.13 -9.16 6.11
N ASP A 358 -2.61 -10.02 6.99
CA ASP A 358 -3.42 -10.90 7.81
C ASP A 358 -4.11 -10.11 8.92
N ARG A 359 -5.42 -9.95 8.80
CA ARG A 359 -6.25 -9.17 9.74
C ARG A 359 -6.45 -9.86 11.10
N THR A 360 -6.09 -11.13 11.21
CA THR A 360 -6.18 -11.88 12.47
C THR A 360 -4.91 -11.77 13.31
N ASP A 361 -3.80 -11.34 12.69
CA ASP A 361 -2.53 -11.14 13.36
C ASP A 361 -2.61 -9.98 14.38
N PRO A 362 -2.25 -10.19 15.64
CA PRO A 362 -2.37 -9.17 16.69
C PRO A 362 -1.47 -7.95 16.44
N TYR A 363 -0.30 -8.11 15.85
CA TYR A 363 0.56 -6.97 15.48
C TYR A 363 -0.06 -6.14 14.35
N ARG A 364 -0.70 -6.80 13.35
CA ARG A 364 -1.47 -6.05 12.33
C ARG A 364 -2.58 -5.22 12.97
N ARG A 365 -3.29 -5.79 13.92
CA ARG A 365 -4.35 -5.08 14.65
C ARG A 365 -3.81 -3.90 15.43
N CYS A 366 -2.63 -4.02 16.03
CA CYS A 366 -1.96 -2.92 16.72
C CYS A 366 -1.61 -1.79 15.74
N VAL A 367 -0.81 -2.09 14.71
CA VAL A 367 -0.24 -1.04 13.84
C VAL A 367 -1.26 -0.38 12.91
N ALA A 368 -2.38 -1.03 12.58
CA ALA A 368 -3.39 -0.53 11.64
C ALA A 368 -4.67 0.00 12.30
N SER A 369 -4.77 -0.05 13.62
CA SER A 369 -5.85 0.59 14.40
C SER A 369 -5.41 1.94 14.95
N SER A 370 -6.27 2.63 15.71
CA SER A 370 -5.92 3.86 16.44
C SER A 370 -4.65 3.73 17.29
N LEU A 371 -4.30 2.51 17.71
CA LEU A 371 -3.09 2.21 18.49
C LEU A 371 -1.78 2.43 17.72
N GLY A 372 -1.81 2.40 16.39
CA GLY A 372 -0.66 2.59 15.52
C GLY A 372 -0.42 4.04 15.08
N HIS A 373 -1.19 5.01 15.55
CA HIS A 373 -1.22 6.35 14.97
C HIS A 373 -1.09 7.47 15.99
N SER A 374 -0.34 8.53 15.64
CA SER A 374 -0.20 9.75 16.46
C SER A 374 -1.35 10.71 16.18
N GLY A 375 -2.51 10.45 16.78
CA GLY A 375 -3.77 11.12 16.50
C GLY A 375 -4.59 11.42 17.76
N VAL A 376 -5.85 11.82 17.57
CA VAL A 376 -6.85 11.97 18.64
C VAL A 376 -8.04 11.06 18.37
N PHE A 377 -8.44 10.26 19.38
CA PHE A 377 -9.39 9.15 19.25
C PHE A 377 -10.27 9.02 20.49
N LEU A 378 -11.37 8.24 20.40
CA LEU A 378 -11.99 7.66 21.58
C LEU A 378 -11.28 6.34 21.93
N LYS A 379 -11.12 6.07 23.22
CA LYS A 379 -10.43 4.87 23.73
C LYS A 379 -11.08 3.56 23.26
N GLU A 380 -12.37 3.55 23.07
CA GLU A 380 -13.12 2.39 22.58
C GLU A 380 -12.82 2.00 21.12
N PHE A 381 -12.03 2.81 20.40
CA PHE A 381 -11.56 2.49 19.03
C PHE A 381 -10.33 1.61 19.02
N ASP A 382 -9.65 1.49 20.17
CA ASP A 382 -8.38 0.77 20.27
C ASP A 382 -8.49 -0.69 19.81
N GLY A 383 -7.56 -1.09 18.96
CA GLY A 383 -7.48 -2.44 18.40
C GLY A 383 -8.50 -2.77 17.31
N LEU A 384 -9.39 -1.84 16.93
CA LEU A 384 -10.34 -2.04 15.84
C LEU A 384 -9.69 -1.70 14.48
N LEU A 385 -9.73 -2.63 13.55
CA LEU A 385 -9.37 -2.34 12.17
C LEU A 385 -10.45 -1.50 11.49
N ARG A 386 -10.09 -0.66 10.52
CA ARG A 386 -11.00 0.27 9.80
C ARG A 386 -12.33 -0.36 9.41
N ARG A 387 -12.34 -1.55 8.83
CA ARG A 387 -13.56 -2.23 8.40
C ARG A 387 -14.46 -2.66 9.56
N GLU A 388 -13.89 -3.06 10.69
CA GLU A 388 -14.62 -3.44 11.92
C GLU A 388 -15.22 -2.19 12.54
N PHE A 389 -14.44 -1.12 12.59
CA PHE A 389 -14.88 0.18 13.03
C PHE A 389 -16.08 0.68 12.23
N LEU A 390 -16.00 0.74 10.90
CA LEU A 390 -17.10 1.20 10.05
C LEU A 390 -18.37 0.36 10.23
N ARG A 391 -18.24 -0.92 10.48
CA ARG A 391 -19.37 -1.83 10.74
C ARG A 391 -20.01 -1.55 12.08
N LYS A 392 -19.23 -1.26 13.12
CA LYS A 392 -19.71 -1.01 14.49
C LYS A 392 -20.26 0.41 14.66
N PHE A 393 -19.50 1.41 14.21
CA PHE A 393 -19.79 2.81 14.50
C PHE A 393 -20.36 3.59 13.30
N GLY A 394 -20.23 3.06 12.07
CA GLY A 394 -20.72 3.66 10.83
C GLY A 394 -19.68 4.49 10.11
N PRO A 395 -20.10 5.27 9.09
CA PRO A 395 -19.19 5.99 8.21
C PRO A 395 -18.43 7.10 8.94
N VAL A 396 -17.20 7.33 8.47
CA VAL A 396 -16.33 8.43 8.87
C VAL A 396 -16.22 9.41 7.72
N SER A 397 -16.33 10.69 8.02
CA SER A 397 -16.03 11.78 7.09
C SER A 397 -14.91 12.62 7.66
N GLY A 398 -13.80 12.73 6.95
CA GLY A 398 -12.64 13.52 7.35
C GLY A 398 -12.12 14.36 6.19
N HIS A 399 -11.50 15.49 6.49
CA HIS A 399 -10.90 16.38 5.51
C HIS A 399 -9.91 17.37 6.16
N ILE A 400 -9.04 17.94 5.35
CA ILE A 400 -8.21 19.08 5.72
C ILE A 400 -9.01 20.34 5.38
N GLU A 401 -9.32 21.14 6.42
CA GLU A 401 -10.14 22.34 6.30
C GLU A 401 -9.31 23.55 5.83
N ARG A 402 -8.07 23.63 6.33
CA ARG A 402 -7.22 24.81 6.13
C ARG A 402 -5.76 24.40 6.06
N PHE A 403 -5.04 25.05 5.14
CA PHE A 403 -3.60 24.93 4.99
C PHE A 403 -3.04 26.30 4.62
N GLU A 404 -2.23 26.87 5.50
CA GLU A 404 -1.71 28.26 5.35
C GLU A 404 -0.22 28.29 5.61
N GLU A 405 0.50 28.84 4.66
CA GLU A 405 1.94 29.08 4.74
C GLU A 405 2.20 30.56 5.03
N SER A 406 3.16 30.84 5.91
CA SER A 406 3.65 32.18 6.27
C SER A 406 5.16 32.12 6.50
N ASP A 407 5.79 33.30 6.70
CA ASP A 407 7.21 33.36 7.03
C ASP A 407 7.55 32.73 8.39
N GLU A 408 6.59 32.70 9.32
CA GLU A 408 6.76 32.05 10.63
C GLU A 408 6.64 30.52 10.55
N GLY A 409 5.93 29.99 9.56
CA GLY A 409 5.67 28.56 9.46
C GLY A 409 4.39 28.20 8.72
N VAL A 410 3.87 27.01 8.98
CA VAL A 410 2.68 26.48 8.33
C VAL A 410 1.61 26.10 9.35
N ARG A 411 0.37 26.54 9.12
CA ARG A 411 -0.80 26.17 9.92
C ARG A 411 -1.70 25.22 9.13
N VAL A 412 -2.08 24.13 9.77
CA VAL A 412 -2.99 23.14 9.20
C VAL A 412 -4.12 22.88 10.16
N LYS A 413 -5.35 22.88 9.65
CA LYS A 413 -6.52 22.45 10.41
C LYS A 413 -7.21 21.33 9.67
N CYS A 414 -7.51 20.25 10.38
CA CYS A 414 -8.26 19.12 9.87
C CYS A 414 -9.33 18.68 10.85
N SER A 415 -10.37 18.04 10.35
CA SER A 415 -11.40 17.45 11.19
C SER A 415 -11.90 16.14 10.60
N TYR A 416 -12.37 15.27 11.49
CA TYR A 416 -13.16 14.11 11.09
C TYR A 416 -14.35 13.92 12.01
N SER A 417 -15.40 13.30 11.49
CA SER A 417 -16.61 13.01 12.24
C SER A 417 -17.12 11.60 11.97
N ILE A 418 -17.82 11.05 12.94
CA ILE A 418 -18.43 9.73 12.88
C ILE A 418 -19.95 9.90 12.78
N ARG A 419 -20.57 9.17 11.83
CA ARG A 419 -22.02 9.17 11.60
C ARG A 419 -22.64 10.57 11.57
N GLY A 420 -22.04 11.49 10.79
CA GLY A 420 -22.63 12.82 10.60
C GLY A 420 -22.62 13.70 11.84
N GLY A 421 -21.61 13.57 12.72
CA GLY A 421 -21.40 14.46 13.84
C GLY A 421 -21.77 13.91 15.23
N ARG A 422 -22.01 12.60 15.36
CA ARG A 422 -22.20 11.97 16.67
C ARG A 422 -20.95 12.01 17.56
N ALA A 423 -19.79 11.99 16.94
CA ALA A 423 -18.52 12.39 17.54
C ALA A 423 -17.75 13.20 16.49
N VAL A 424 -17.16 14.32 16.91
CA VAL A 424 -16.43 15.25 16.06
C VAL A 424 -15.04 15.47 16.65
N PHE A 425 -14.03 15.38 15.80
CA PHE A 425 -12.63 15.53 16.18
C PHE A 425 -12.00 16.62 15.30
N VAL A 426 -11.41 17.61 15.92
CA VAL A 426 -10.71 18.71 15.25
C VAL A 426 -9.28 18.75 15.72
N ARG A 427 -8.34 18.79 14.78
CA ARG A 427 -6.91 18.98 15.06
C ARG A 427 -6.40 20.21 14.33
N SER A 428 -5.77 21.11 15.07
CA SER A 428 -5.06 22.27 14.54
C SER A 428 -3.58 22.12 14.84
N ILE A 429 -2.74 22.34 13.83
CA ILE A 429 -1.29 22.17 13.93
C ILE A 429 -0.64 23.46 13.44
N PHE A 430 0.37 23.91 14.15
CA PHE A 430 1.26 24.97 13.72
C PHE A 430 2.70 24.48 13.77
N VAL A 431 3.30 24.30 12.60
CA VAL A 431 4.74 24.07 12.45
C VAL A 431 5.39 25.42 12.36
N CYS A 432 6.08 25.83 13.41
CA CYS A 432 6.79 27.11 13.50
C CYS A 432 8.29 26.87 13.26
N TRP A 433 8.81 27.58 12.28
CA TRP A 433 10.22 27.45 11.95
C TRP A 433 11.13 28.00 13.05
N PRO A 434 12.32 27.42 13.28
CA PRO A 434 12.87 26.27 12.55
C PRO A 434 12.49 24.89 13.16
N ASP A 435 12.07 24.81 14.44
CA ASP A 435 12.14 23.60 15.23
C ASP A 435 11.00 23.42 16.25
N GLU A 436 9.84 24.03 16.02
CA GLU A 436 8.70 23.94 16.94
C GLU A 436 7.42 23.46 16.25
N VAL A 437 6.65 22.64 16.97
CA VAL A 437 5.33 22.16 16.52
C VAL A 437 4.33 22.31 17.66
N ALA A 438 3.24 23.05 17.44
CA ALA A 438 2.11 23.10 18.36
C ALA A 438 0.94 22.30 17.79
N ILE A 439 0.25 21.54 18.63
CA ILE A 439 -0.89 20.69 18.28
C ILE A 439 -2.01 20.97 19.27
N VAL A 440 -3.16 21.34 18.74
CA VAL A 440 -4.35 21.65 19.52
C VAL A 440 -5.48 20.76 19.05
N ASP A 441 -6.00 19.90 19.92
CA ASP A 441 -7.10 19.00 19.64
C ASP A 441 -8.35 19.37 20.41
N SER A 442 -9.52 19.23 19.76
CA SER A 442 -10.84 19.35 20.35
C SER A 442 -11.68 18.13 19.92
N VAL A 443 -12.34 17.53 20.88
CA VAL A 443 -13.24 16.41 20.66
C VAL A 443 -14.59 16.71 21.29
N GLU A 444 -15.67 16.49 20.53
CA GLU A 444 -17.05 16.59 21.00
C GLU A 444 -17.75 15.25 20.78
N VAL A 445 -18.26 14.66 21.86
CA VAL A 445 -19.04 13.42 21.84
C VAL A 445 -20.50 13.79 22.06
N ASN A 446 -21.27 13.76 20.97
CA ASN A 446 -22.68 14.20 20.93
C ASN A 446 -23.67 13.05 21.07
N ASP A 447 -23.20 11.80 21.16
CA ASP A 447 -24.04 10.60 21.27
C ASP A 447 -23.61 9.78 22.48
N ALA A 448 -24.55 9.56 23.41
CA ALA A 448 -24.34 8.75 24.61
C ALA A 448 -23.98 7.27 24.35
N ALA A 449 -24.10 6.81 23.11
CA ALA A 449 -23.62 5.48 22.71
C ALA A 449 -22.10 5.37 22.63
N PHE A 450 -21.39 6.50 22.63
CA PHE A 450 -19.92 6.54 22.68
C PHE A 450 -19.43 6.80 24.11
N SER A 451 -18.34 6.11 24.48
CA SER A 451 -17.62 6.46 25.70
C SER A 451 -16.95 7.84 25.56
N PRO A 452 -17.08 8.75 26.54
CA PRO A 452 -16.42 10.05 26.49
C PRO A 452 -14.93 9.99 26.85
N GLU A 453 -14.33 8.81 26.94
CA GLU A 453 -12.89 8.63 27.17
C GLU A 453 -12.10 8.95 25.91
N THR A 454 -11.49 10.13 25.88
CA THR A 454 -10.75 10.66 24.74
C THR A 454 -9.25 10.52 24.97
N VAL A 455 -8.53 10.16 23.93
CA VAL A 455 -7.06 9.95 23.93
C VAL A 455 -6.42 10.81 22.87
N GLN A 456 -5.46 11.67 23.26
CA GLN A 456 -4.44 12.20 22.38
C GLN A 456 -3.22 11.29 22.48
N ARG A 457 -2.85 10.65 21.37
CA ARG A 457 -1.77 9.64 21.32
C ARG A 457 -0.60 10.13 20.49
N PHE A 458 0.62 9.83 20.96
CA PHE A 458 1.86 9.98 20.22
C PHE A 458 2.68 8.69 20.27
N LEU A 459 3.16 8.24 19.12
CA LEU A 459 4.11 7.14 18.97
C LEU A 459 5.46 7.70 18.56
N PHE A 460 6.51 7.31 19.26
CA PHE A 460 7.85 7.83 19.05
C PHE A 460 8.70 6.88 18.21
N GLY A 461 9.72 7.41 17.54
CA GLY A 461 10.67 6.58 16.78
C GLY A 461 11.35 5.55 17.68
N PRO A 462 11.64 4.33 17.18
CA PRO A 462 12.13 3.22 18.01
C PRO A 462 13.53 3.45 18.58
N THR A 463 14.27 4.43 18.07
CA THR A 463 15.61 4.82 18.55
C THR A 463 15.59 5.79 19.73
N PHE A 464 14.42 6.31 20.09
CA PHE A 464 14.31 7.22 21.23
C PHE A 464 14.14 6.48 22.56
N ASP A 465 14.83 6.96 23.58
CA ASP A 465 14.47 6.78 24.98
C ASP A 465 13.53 7.91 25.40
N VAL A 466 12.37 7.56 25.98
CA VAL A 466 11.33 8.52 26.34
C VAL A 466 10.99 8.37 27.80
N ARG A 467 10.96 9.48 28.53
CA ARG A 467 10.62 9.50 29.96
C ARG A 467 9.86 10.76 30.32
N PHE A 468 9.05 10.67 31.36
CA PHE A 468 8.55 11.87 32.03
C PHE A 468 9.68 12.55 32.79
N ASP A 469 9.90 13.81 32.50
CA ASP A 469 10.84 14.67 33.22
C ASP A 469 10.10 15.39 34.38
N GLU A 470 8.86 15.76 34.12
CA GLU A 470 7.88 16.31 35.06
C GLU A 470 6.47 15.84 34.65
N LYS A 471 5.45 16.08 35.50
CA LYS A 471 4.06 15.88 35.08
C LYS A 471 3.80 16.68 33.79
N ASN A 472 3.28 16.02 32.77
CA ASN A 472 2.95 16.62 31.47
C ASN A 472 4.16 17.12 30.63
N LYS A 473 5.39 16.72 30.99
CA LYS A 473 6.60 17.03 30.22
C LYS A 473 7.38 15.76 29.94
N LEU A 474 7.60 15.45 28.67
CA LEU A 474 8.42 14.30 28.27
C LEU A 474 9.75 14.78 27.67
N ALA A 475 10.80 14.16 28.11
CA ALA A 475 12.12 14.23 27.48
C ALA A 475 12.30 13.03 26.55
N LEU A 476 12.68 13.31 25.30
CA LEU A 476 13.00 12.33 24.29
C LEU A 476 14.48 12.44 23.95
N ALA A 477 15.24 11.37 24.08
CA ALA A 477 16.67 11.33 23.79
C ALA A 477 17.02 10.22 22.82
N SER A 478 17.87 10.50 21.87
CA SER A 478 18.50 9.57 20.95
C SER A 478 19.96 9.96 20.78
N GLU A 479 20.80 9.13 20.16
CA GLU A 479 22.21 9.42 19.99
C GLU A 479 22.47 10.81 19.38
N GLY A 480 23.11 11.70 20.16
CA GLY A 480 23.45 13.07 19.75
C GLY A 480 22.27 14.01 19.52
N PHE A 481 21.04 13.62 19.91
CA PHE A 481 19.84 14.43 19.73
C PHE A 481 18.87 14.32 20.90
N SER A 482 18.22 15.41 21.24
CA SER A 482 17.14 15.41 22.23
C SER A 482 16.06 16.42 21.86
N CYS A 483 14.80 16.12 22.18
CA CYS A 483 13.68 17.02 22.05
C CYS A 483 12.77 16.93 23.27
N THR A 484 11.85 17.89 23.39
CA THR A 484 10.94 17.98 24.55
C THR A 484 9.51 18.13 24.08
N LEU A 485 8.59 17.38 24.70
CA LEU A 485 7.16 17.49 24.50
C LEU A 485 6.51 18.02 25.78
N PHE A 486 5.70 19.06 25.65
CA PHE A 486 4.91 19.66 26.72
C PHE A 486 3.42 19.44 26.45
N GLN A 487 2.69 18.81 27.38
CA GLN A 487 1.23 18.84 27.41
C GLN A 487 0.77 19.97 28.32
N LEU A 488 0.08 20.96 27.77
CA LEU A 488 -0.23 22.21 28.48
C LEU A 488 -1.49 22.13 29.33
N LEU A 489 -2.36 21.16 29.06
CA LEU A 489 -3.60 20.98 29.80
C LEU A 489 -3.47 19.78 30.74
N ASP A 490 -4.03 19.90 31.94
CA ASP A 490 -4.04 18.82 32.92
C ASP A 490 -4.86 17.63 32.39
N CYS A 491 -4.26 16.44 32.37
CA CYS A 491 -4.85 15.20 31.93
C CYS A 491 -4.10 14.01 32.53
N ASP A 492 -4.74 12.85 32.55
CA ASP A 492 -4.03 11.62 32.86
C ASP A 492 -3.10 11.25 31.72
N SER A 493 -1.99 10.60 32.06
CA SER A 493 -1.00 10.21 31.07
C SER A 493 -0.42 8.83 31.34
N VAL A 494 -0.26 8.05 30.26
CA VAL A 494 0.32 6.70 30.32
C VAL A 494 1.41 6.58 29.28
N LEU A 495 2.64 6.32 29.73
CA LEU A 495 3.78 6.00 28.88
C LEU A 495 3.93 4.48 28.82
N TYR A 496 4.12 3.94 27.63
CA TYR A 496 4.26 2.49 27.39
C TYR A 496 5.31 2.21 26.33
N ARG A 497 5.80 0.96 26.27
CA ARG A 497 6.74 0.52 25.23
C ARG A 497 6.59 -0.97 24.96
N GLY A 498 6.21 -1.33 23.72
CA GLY A 498 6.20 -2.73 23.26
C GLY A 498 5.43 -3.67 24.19
N GLU A 499 4.24 -3.24 24.66
CA GLU A 499 3.47 -4.02 25.61
C GLU A 499 2.78 -5.21 24.96
N GLY A 500 2.89 -6.37 25.61
CA GLY A 500 2.04 -7.52 25.38
C GLY A 500 0.70 -7.34 26.09
N GLY A 501 -0.38 -7.68 25.44
CA GLY A 501 -1.72 -7.54 25.99
C GLY A 501 -2.77 -7.75 24.91
N ASN A 502 -4.01 -7.52 25.23
CA ASN A 502 -5.08 -7.52 24.24
C ASN A 502 -5.95 -6.26 24.42
N PRO A 503 -5.75 -5.25 23.55
CA PRO A 503 -4.85 -5.19 22.39
C PRO A 503 -3.37 -4.96 22.77
N LEU A 504 -2.45 -5.32 21.84
CA LEU A 504 -1.03 -4.92 21.89
C LEU A 504 -0.91 -3.41 21.68
N ARG A 505 0.13 -2.75 22.26
CA ARG A 505 0.42 -1.32 22.01
C ARG A 505 1.92 -1.01 22.05
N GLY A 506 2.33 0.08 21.41
CA GLY A 506 3.74 0.50 21.35
C GLY A 506 4.59 -0.38 20.43
N TRP A 507 4.06 -0.70 19.25
CA TRP A 507 4.75 -1.47 18.21
C TRP A 507 4.80 -0.73 16.89
N TYR A 508 5.90 -0.91 16.15
CA TYR A 508 6.19 -0.25 14.88
C TYR A 508 6.70 -1.25 13.85
N SER A 509 6.21 -1.14 12.63
CA SER A 509 6.63 -1.96 11.50
C SER A 509 7.12 -1.09 10.34
N TYR A 510 8.41 -1.05 10.12
CA TYR A 510 9.03 -0.33 9.00
C TYR A 510 9.12 -1.17 7.73
N LYS A 511 8.90 -2.50 7.86
CA LYS A 511 9.01 -3.45 6.76
C LYS A 511 8.11 -4.67 7.01
N TYR A 512 7.66 -5.30 5.92
CA TYR A 512 6.80 -6.47 5.96
C TYR A 512 7.38 -7.59 6.86
N LYS A 513 6.56 -8.06 7.81
CA LYS A 513 6.92 -9.08 8.82
C LYS A 513 8.07 -8.70 9.78
N GLU A 514 8.48 -7.45 9.81
CA GLU A 514 9.42 -6.95 10.80
C GLU A 514 8.71 -5.99 11.74
N ILE A 515 8.87 -6.19 13.04
CA ILE A 515 8.20 -5.42 14.09
C ILE A 515 9.21 -5.05 15.18
N LEU A 516 9.13 -3.82 15.66
CA LEU A 516 9.99 -3.29 16.72
C LEU A 516 9.15 -2.71 17.85
N PRO A 517 9.55 -2.89 19.11
CA PRO A 517 8.94 -2.18 20.22
C PRO A 517 9.30 -0.69 20.15
N THR A 518 8.31 0.17 20.38
CA THR A 518 8.49 1.61 20.43
C THR A 518 7.77 2.22 21.62
N TYR A 519 8.19 3.41 22.04
CA TYR A 519 7.47 4.16 23.05
C TYR A 519 6.21 4.80 22.45
N GLY A 520 5.16 4.84 23.27
CA GLY A 520 3.98 5.63 23.01
C GLY A 520 3.52 6.32 24.30
N VAL A 521 2.88 7.47 24.15
CA VAL A 521 2.18 8.16 25.25
C VAL A 521 0.74 8.40 24.89
N ASP A 522 -0.16 8.07 25.81
CA ASP A 522 -1.57 8.43 25.78
C ASP A 522 -1.82 9.52 26.81
N PHE A 523 -2.32 10.69 26.38
CA PHE A 523 -2.91 11.70 27.23
C PHE A 523 -4.42 11.50 27.21
N VAL A 524 -5.04 11.31 28.39
CA VAL A 524 -6.41 10.82 28.51
C VAL A 524 -7.28 11.83 29.23
N ARG A 525 -8.49 12.04 28.71
CA ARG A 525 -9.55 12.82 29.36
C ARG A 525 -10.87 12.07 29.31
N PHE A 526 -11.67 12.26 30.35
CA PHE A 526 -13.00 11.66 30.44
C PHE A 526 -14.05 12.78 30.49
N SER A 527 -14.45 13.26 29.32
CA SER A 527 -15.45 14.33 29.18
C SER A 527 -16.09 14.29 27.80
N PRO A 528 -17.41 14.57 27.68
CA PRO A 528 -18.07 14.72 26.37
C PRO A 528 -17.41 15.80 25.48
N VAL A 529 -16.83 16.81 26.09
CA VAL A 529 -16.00 17.81 25.41
C VAL A 529 -14.59 17.76 26.00
N SER A 530 -13.65 17.39 25.18
CA SER A 530 -12.23 17.25 25.57
C SER A 530 -11.32 18.13 24.72
N HIS A 531 -10.33 18.72 25.35
CA HIS A 531 -9.30 19.51 24.67
C HIS A 531 -7.92 19.04 25.08
N PHE A 532 -6.98 19.07 24.15
CA PHE A 532 -5.56 18.83 24.38
C PHE A 532 -4.75 19.95 23.73
N SER A 533 -3.64 20.30 24.32
CA SER A 533 -2.72 21.32 23.78
C SER A 533 -1.28 20.88 24.03
N THR A 534 -0.57 20.57 22.97
CA THR A 534 0.79 20.01 23.03
C THR A 534 1.76 20.89 22.26
N ILE A 535 2.95 21.14 22.81
CA ILE A 535 4.07 21.74 22.12
C ILE A 535 5.22 20.74 22.06
N ILE A 536 5.82 20.57 20.89
CA ILE A 536 7.03 19.80 20.66
C ILE A 536 8.13 20.76 20.24
N LYS A 537 9.17 20.87 21.07
CA LYS A 537 10.42 21.56 20.74
C LYS A 537 11.44 20.53 20.26
N LEU A 538 11.89 20.66 19.02
CA LEU A 538 12.81 19.73 18.35
C LEU A 538 14.28 20.00 18.76
N ALA A 539 14.47 20.48 19.96
CA ALA A 539 15.74 20.68 20.65
C ALA A 539 15.52 20.42 22.14
N LYS A 540 16.60 20.22 22.90
CA LYS A 540 16.51 20.16 24.36
C LYS A 540 15.98 21.50 24.90
N CYS A 541 14.93 21.44 25.69
CA CYS A 541 14.27 22.59 26.26
C CYS A 541 13.97 22.35 27.74
N ALA A 542 14.41 23.23 28.61
CA ALA A 542 14.17 23.10 30.03
C ALA A 542 12.79 23.60 30.44
N ASN A 543 12.36 24.73 29.84
CA ASN A 543 11.13 25.39 30.21
C ASN A 543 10.30 25.82 29.01
N LEU A 544 8.98 25.83 29.15
CA LEU A 544 8.03 26.30 28.13
C LEU A 544 8.31 27.75 27.66
N SER A 545 8.89 28.59 28.51
CA SER A 545 9.28 29.97 28.17
C SER A 545 10.35 30.05 27.08
N GLU A 546 11.11 28.97 26.84
CA GLU A 546 12.11 28.89 25.77
C GLU A 546 11.47 28.67 24.38
N CYS A 547 10.18 28.24 24.32
CA CYS A 547 9.44 28.17 23.09
C CYS A 547 9.01 29.56 22.61
N SER A 548 8.87 29.75 21.31
CA SER A 548 8.48 31.01 20.69
C SER A 548 7.12 31.51 21.19
N THR A 549 6.93 32.83 21.19
CA THR A 549 5.65 33.43 21.56
C THR A 549 4.53 33.01 20.61
N SER A 550 4.81 32.91 19.32
CA SER A 550 3.85 32.46 18.29
C SER A 550 3.30 31.06 18.58
N VAL A 551 4.16 30.11 18.93
CA VAL A 551 3.76 28.73 19.28
C VAL A 551 2.98 28.67 20.58
N ARG A 552 3.44 29.39 21.61
CA ARG A 552 2.73 29.46 22.91
C ARG A 552 1.35 30.09 22.77
N THR A 553 1.23 31.17 21.98
CA THR A 553 -0.04 31.83 21.71
C THR A 553 -1.00 30.89 20.96
N PHE A 554 -0.51 30.20 19.91
CA PHE A 554 -1.32 29.25 19.18
C PHE A 554 -1.83 28.11 20.09
N ALA A 555 -0.95 27.54 20.89
CA ALA A 555 -1.29 26.48 21.84
C ALA A 555 -2.24 26.95 22.96
N GLY A 556 -2.16 28.23 23.33
CA GLY A 556 -3.01 28.85 24.35
C GLY A 556 -4.40 29.29 23.86
N GLN A 557 -4.69 29.24 22.56
CA GLN A 557 -5.97 29.72 21.99
C GLN A 557 -7.20 29.02 22.56
N ILE A 558 -7.06 27.78 23.03
CA ILE A 558 -8.17 27.05 23.70
C ILE A 558 -8.54 27.69 25.03
N ASN A 559 -7.58 28.22 25.81
CA ASN A 559 -7.85 28.79 27.11
C ASN A 559 -8.68 30.09 27.01
N GLY A 560 -8.60 30.82 25.89
CA GLY A 560 -9.42 31.99 25.60
C GLY A 560 -10.82 31.71 25.09
N ALA A 561 -11.08 30.52 24.54
CA ALA A 561 -12.40 30.10 24.08
C ALA A 561 -13.27 29.50 25.19
N LEU A 562 -12.65 29.02 26.28
CA LEU A 562 -13.34 28.48 27.45
C LEU A 562 -13.74 29.55 28.47
N SER A 563 -13.28 30.80 28.30
CA SER A 563 -13.62 31.95 29.19
C SER A 563 -14.69 32.88 28.59
N LYS A 564 -15.32 32.49 27.51
CA LYS A 564 -16.52 33.10 26.92
C LYS A 564 -17.62 32.05 26.82
#